data_a77ebe3b18b8258147b2428a471082be
#
_entry.id   a77ebe3b18b8258147b2428a471082be
#
_cell.length_a   1.000
_cell.length_b   1.000
_cell.length_c   1.000
_cell.angle_alpha   90.00
_cell.angle_beta   90.00
_cell.angle_gamma   90.00
#
_symmetry.space_group_name_H-M   'P 1'
#
loop_
_entity.id
_entity.type
_entity.pdbx_description
1 polymer ?
#
loop_
_entity_poly.entity_id
_entity_poly.type
_entity_poly.pdbx_seq_one_letter_code
_entity_poly.pdbx_strand_id
1 'polypeptide(L)'
;MIVGGANGIGLAIATLLAEDERFGRVHIVDRTEVAEEHRNTKFVFTRFDLRAEDYSIFDTFNDVDTLIITAGFGRLAHFEDIEEQHIVDSFDVNSIAPLRIIYHLYPRISAKEDFYCGVMGSIAGFLSSPLFAVYGATKAALKIFIESVNVELEMSGTTNRILNISPGSIKGTAFYNGANDLSITRQLAAEILKHLWAKDDLFIPQYDEVFREVLERYHADFRAEGRHSYEYKMQSGRVKKSNE
;
A
#
# COMPACT_ATOMS: atom_id res chain seq x y z
N MET A 1 11.73 2.68 7.80
CA MET A 1 10.53 2.22 8.53
C MET A 1 9.54 1.60 7.56
N ILE A 2 8.94 0.45 7.93
CA ILE A 2 7.90 -0.23 7.14
C ILE A 2 6.64 -0.32 8.01
N VAL A 3 5.57 0.32 7.61
CA VAL A 3 4.25 0.20 8.24
C VAL A 3 3.45 -0.87 7.51
N GLY A 4 3.05 -1.93 8.22
CA GLY A 4 2.54 -3.17 7.62
C GLY A 4 3.65 -4.15 7.23
N GLY A 5 4.79 -4.09 7.91
CA GLY A 5 6.00 -4.84 7.56
C GLY A 5 6.06 -6.27 8.10
N ALA A 6 5.05 -6.74 8.85
CA ALA A 6 5.09 -8.09 9.42
C ALA A 6 4.68 -9.19 8.44
N ASN A 7 4.07 -8.85 7.30
CA ASN A 7 3.50 -9.82 6.37
C ASN A 7 3.62 -9.36 4.91
N GLY A 8 3.44 -10.28 3.97
CA GLY A 8 3.26 -10.05 2.54
C GLY A 8 4.38 -9.22 1.90
N ILE A 9 3.99 -8.22 1.10
CA ILE A 9 4.93 -7.35 0.37
C ILE A 9 5.77 -6.53 1.35
N GLY A 10 5.18 -6.05 2.46
CA GLY A 10 5.91 -5.30 3.47
C GLY A 10 7.04 -6.09 4.11
N LEU A 11 6.79 -7.36 4.43
CA LEU A 11 7.82 -8.26 4.96
C LEU A 11 8.90 -8.57 3.91
N ALA A 12 8.52 -8.76 2.65
CA ALA A 12 9.49 -8.97 1.57
C ALA A 12 10.42 -7.75 1.39
N ILE A 13 9.86 -6.53 1.45
CA ILE A 13 10.63 -5.28 1.44
C ILE A 13 11.54 -5.19 2.67
N ALA A 14 11.01 -5.45 3.87
CA ALA A 14 11.79 -5.41 5.12
C ALA A 14 12.97 -6.37 5.06
N THR A 15 12.77 -7.57 4.51
CA THR A 15 13.82 -8.57 4.33
C THR A 15 14.91 -8.08 3.37
N LEU A 16 14.54 -7.52 2.21
CA LEU A 16 15.51 -6.96 1.26
C LEU A 16 16.31 -5.80 1.86
N LEU A 17 15.66 -4.90 2.61
CA LEU A 17 16.36 -3.81 3.29
C LEU A 17 17.31 -4.32 4.40
N ALA A 18 16.95 -5.39 5.09
CA ALA A 18 17.82 -5.99 6.09
C ALA A 18 19.06 -6.69 5.48
N GLU A 19 18.94 -7.20 4.27
CA GLU A 19 20.07 -7.78 3.51
C GLU A 19 21.01 -6.70 2.96
N ASP A 20 20.53 -5.48 2.77
CA ASP A 20 21.34 -4.36 2.29
C ASP A 20 22.20 -3.79 3.44
N GLU A 21 23.51 -3.70 3.20
CA GLU A 21 24.48 -3.20 4.20
C GLU A 21 24.30 -1.71 4.52
N ARG A 22 23.65 -0.94 3.65
CA ARG A 22 23.34 0.48 3.89
C ARG A 22 22.42 0.69 5.09
N PHE A 23 21.59 -0.32 5.42
CA PHE A 23 20.64 -0.24 6.51
C PHE A 23 21.12 -1.00 7.75
N GLY A 24 21.39 -0.28 8.81
CA GLY A 24 21.72 -0.88 10.12
C GLY A 24 20.50 -1.36 10.88
N ARG A 25 19.31 -0.81 10.58
CA ARG A 25 18.06 -1.06 11.30
C ARG A 25 16.87 -0.93 10.36
N VAL A 26 15.87 -1.80 10.53
CA VAL A 26 14.58 -1.75 9.85
C VAL A 26 13.47 -1.72 10.89
N HIS A 27 12.83 -0.56 11.07
CA HIS A 27 11.67 -0.43 11.94
C HIS A 27 10.45 -1.05 11.26
N ILE A 28 9.82 -2.01 11.93
CA ILE A 28 8.56 -2.63 11.50
C ILE A 28 7.46 -2.16 12.45
N VAL A 29 6.51 -1.41 11.91
CA VAL A 29 5.32 -0.95 12.62
C VAL A 29 4.13 -1.77 12.14
N ASP A 30 3.56 -2.59 13.00
CA ASP A 30 2.45 -3.48 12.63
C ASP A 30 1.63 -3.84 13.89
N ARG A 31 0.39 -4.30 13.70
CA ARG A 31 -0.43 -4.83 14.80
C ARG A 31 -0.01 -6.22 15.25
N THR A 32 0.67 -6.97 14.37
CA THR A 32 1.15 -8.34 14.62
C THR A 32 2.67 -8.39 14.49
N GLU A 33 3.31 -9.25 15.25
CA GLU A 33 4.75 -9.48 15.14
C GLU A 33 5.10 -10.26 13.87
N VAL A 34 6.34 -10.08 13.42
CA VAL A 34 6.93 -10.92 12.36
C VAL A 34 7.02 -12.36 12.87
N ALA A 35 6.56 -13.31 12.05
CA ALA A 35 6.64 -14.73 12.37
C ALA A 35 8.10 -15.16 12.64
N GLU A 36 8.30 -16.13 13.52
CA GLU A 36 9.62 -16.50 14.03
C GLU A 36 10.59 -16.90 12.92
N GLU A 37 10.11 -17.63 11.91
CA GLU A 37 10.87 -18.05 10.75
C GLU A 37 11.36 -16.92 9.84
N HIS A 38 10.81 -15.71 10.00
CA HIS A 38 11.17 -14.53 9.21
C HIS A 38 11.88 -13.44 10.03
N ARG A 39 12.17 -13.71 11.31
CA ARG A 39 12.87 -12.73 12.17
C ARG A 39 14.27 -12.42 11.63
N ASN A 40 14.68 -11.16 11.79
CA ASN A 40 16.00 -10.68 11.42
C ASN A 40 16.55 -9.81 12.56
N THR A 41 17.85 -9.86 12.80
CA THR A 41 18.52 -9.09 13.86
C THR A 41 18.46 -7.58 13.65
N LYS A 42 18.28 -7.12 12.41
CA LYS A 42 18.09 -5.71 12.09
C LYS A 42 16.64 -5.22 12.29
N PHE A 43 15.67 -6.12 12.51
CA PHE A 43 14.28 -5.72 12.72
C PHE A 43 14.06 -5.18 14.12
N VAL A 44 13.44 -4.01 14.19
CA VAL A 44 12.95 -3.40 15.44
C VAL A 44 11.44 -3.30 15.32
N PHE A 45 10.72 -4.11 16.10
CA PHE A 45 9.27 -4.16 16.04
C PHE A 45 8.63 -3.14 16.97
N THR A 46 7.62 -2.45 16.46
CA THR A 46 6.73 -1.56 17.22
C THR A 46 5.29 -1.96 16.95
N ARG A 47 4.57 -2.38 18.00
CA ARG A 47 3.14 -2.72 17.87
C ARG A 47 2.32 -1.46 17.76
N PHE A 48 1.53 -1.35 16.68
CA PHE A 48 0.62 -0.23 16.46
C PHE A 48 -0.62 -0.64 15.66
N ASP A 49 -1.80 -0.25 16.11
CA ASP A 49 -3.05 -0.38 15.36
C ASP A 49 -3.34 0.93 14.63
N LEU A 50 -3.48 0.87 13.32
CA LEU A 50 -3.75 2.04 12.46
C LEU A 50 -5.14 2.68 12.69
N ARG A 51 -5.98 2.10 13.52
CA ARG A 51 -7.25 2.69 13.97
C ARG A 51 -7.11 3.48 15.29
N ALA A 52 -5.90 3.60 15.81
CA ALA A 52 -5.64 4.37 17.02
C ALA A 52 -5.94 5.86 16.82
N GLU A 53 -6.34 6.54 17.89
CA GLU A 53 -6.57 8.00 17.86
C GLU A 53 -5.26 8.79 17.91
N ASP A 54 -4.25 8.29 18.64
CA ASP A 54 -2.96 8.97 18.82
C ASP A 54 -1.89 8.39 17.89
N TYR A 55 -1.28 9.25 17.08
CA TYR A 55 -0.21 8.94 16.14
C TYR A 55 1.12 9.59 16.53
N SER A 56 1.23 10.18 17.71
CA SER A 56 2.44 10.88 18.18
C SER A 56 3.69 9.98 18.24
N ILE A 57 3.50 8.66 18.26
CA ILE A 57 4.60 7.70 18.17
C ILE A 57 5.45 7.91 16.90
N PHE A 58 4.85 8.38 15.80
CA PHE A 58 5.58 8.62 14.55
C PHE A 58 6.54 9.80 14.63
N ASP A 59 6.36 10.73 15.58
CA ASP A 59 7.30 11.82 15.85
C ASP A 59 8.60 11.33 16.49
N THR A 60 8.63 10.12 17.03
CA THR A 60 9.81 9.54 17.68
C THR A 60 10.83 8.93 16.71
N PHE A 61 10.44 8.67 15.46
CA PHE A 61 11.30 8.03 14.45
C PHE A 61 12.20 9.03 13.73
N ASN A 62 13.10 9.70 14.48
CA ASN A 62 13.96 10.76 13.97
C ASN A 62 15.14 10.27 13.10
N ASP A 63 15.45 8.98 13.15
CA ASP A 63 16.55 8.33 12.40
C ASP A 63 16.09 7.67 11.09
N VAL A 64 14.80 7.78 10.75
CA VAL A 64 14.24 7.16 9.54
C VAL A 64 14.45 8.07 8.32
N ASP A 65 15.09 7.58 7.29
CA ASP A 65 15.26 8.20 5.97
C ASP A 65 14.38 7.58 4.88
N THR A 66 13.76 6.45 5.20
CA THR A 66 12.94 5.65 4.28
C THR A 66 11.65 5.22 4.97
N LEU A 67 10.52 5.64 4.42
CA LEU A 67 9.18 5.27 4.87
C LEU A 67 8.47 4.46 3.79
N ILE A 68 7.99 3.28 4.11
CA ILE A 68 7.13 2.49 3.21
C ILE A 68 5.88 2.07 3.97
N ILE A 69 4.70 2.42 3.45
CA ILE A 69 3.41 2.07 4.02
C ILE A 69 2.75 1.02 3.13
N THR A 70 2.70 -0.22 3.62
CA THR A 70 2.09 -1.35 2.90
C THR A 70 0.84 -1.86 3.57
N ALA A 71 0.53 -1.40 4.76
CA ALA A 71 -0.65 -1.79 5.50
C ALA A 71 -1.93 -1.46 4.72
N GLY A 72 -2.87 -2.38 4.75
CA GLY A 72 -4.16 -2.21 4.11
C GLY A 72 -4.92 -3.53 4.04
N PHE A 73 -6.22 -3.44 3.89
CA PHE A 73 -7.08 -4.60 3.71
C PHE A 73 -8.25 -4.27 2.78
N GLY A 74 -8.90 -5.31 2.28
CA GLY A 74 -10.11 -5.16 1.47
C GLY A 74 -10.94 -6.42 1.52
N ARG A 75 -12.24 -6.29 1.23
CA ARG A 75 -13.20 -7.39 1.19
C ARG A 75 -13.92 -7.37 -0.15
N LEU A 76 -13.88 -8.51 -0.85
CA LEU A 76 -14.68 -8.74 -2.05
C LEU A 76 -16.08 -9.21 -1.61
N ALA A 77 -17.08 -8.33 -1.75
CA ALA A 77 -18.47 -8.60 -1.39
C ALA A 77 -19.41 -7.67 -2.19
N HIS A 78 -20.69 -8.02 -2.28
CA HIS A 78 -21.72 -7.06 -2.69
C HIS A 78 -21.79 -5.92 -1.68
N PHE A 79 -22.14 -4.71 -2.13
CA PHE A 79 -22.18 -3.55 -1.23
C PHE A 79 -23.22 -3.73 -0.12
N GLU A 80 -24.35 -4.39 -0.40
CA GLU A 80 -25.39 -4.73 0.57
C GLU A 80 -24.92 -5.72 1.67
N ASP A 81 -23.84 -6.45 1.41
CA ASP A 81 -23.20 -7.39 2.35
C ASP A 81 -22.06 -6.76 3.16
N ILE A 82 -21.80 -5.46 2.98
CA ILE A 82 -20.76 -4.74 3.71
C ILE A 82 -21.35 -4.09 4.97
N GLU A 83 -20.82 -4.45 6.12
CA GLU A 83 -21.19 -3.79 7.39
C GLU A 83 -20.66 -2.34 7.41
N GLU A 84 -21.43 -1.42 7.98
CA GLU A 84 -21.07 0.01 8.07
C GLU A 84 -19.69 0.20 8.75
N GLN A 85 -19.43 -0.55 9.83
CA GLN A 85 -18.13 -0.49 10.52
C GLN A 85 -16.96 -0.89 9.61
N HIS A 86 -17.18 -1.85 8.68
CA HIS A 86 -16.14 -2.22 7.71
C HIS A 86 -15.83 -1.06 6.75
N ILE A 87 -16.79 -0.21 6.43
CA ILE A 87 -16.54 1.00 5.61
C ILE A 87 -15.63 1.94 6.37
N VAL A 88 -15.95 2.23 7.65
CA VAL A 88 -15.15 3.12 8.51
C VAL A 88 -13.73 2.57 8.66
N ASP A 89 -13.58 1.32 9.09
CA ASP A 89 -12.28 0.68 9.28
C ASP A 89 -11.44 0.67 7.99
N SER A 90 -12.09 0.52 6.82
CA SER A 90 -11.40 0.54 5.53
C SER A 90 -10.82 1.91 5.22
N PHE A 91 -11.56 2.99 5.47
CA PHE A 91 -11.05 4.35 5.30
C PHE A 91 -9.98 4.68 6.33
N ASP A 92 -10.18 4.32 7.59
CA ASP A 92 -9.20 4.55 8.65
C ASP A 92 -7.84 3.93 8.31
N VAL A 93 -7.82 2.65 7.94
CA VAL A 93 -6.58 1.93 7.69
C VAL A 93 -5.98 2.24 6.32
N ASN A 94 -6.79 2.25 5.25
CA ASN A 94 -6.26 2.33 3.88
C ASN A 94 -6.00 3.76 3.40
N SER A 95 -6.63 4.77 4.03
CA SER A 95 -6.54 6.16 3.60
C SER A 95 -6.09 7.07 4.73
N ILE A 96 -6.86 7.19 5.82
CA ILE A 96 -6.59 8.15 6.89
C ILE A 96 -5.24 7.87 7.57
N ALA A 97 -4.94 6.62 7.89
CA ALA A 97 -3.67 6.25 8.52
C ALA A 97 -2.45 6.65 7.69
N PRO A 98 -2.35 6.31 6.38
CA PRO A 98 -1.26 6.81 5.55
C PRO A 98 -1.12 8.32 5.54
N LEU A 99 -2.22 9.07 5.44
CA LEU A 99 -2.20 10.54 5.48
C LEU A 99 -1.63 11.05 6.81
N ARG A 100 -2.07 10.48 7.94
CA ARG A 100 -1.59 10.86 9.28
C ARG A 100 -0.11 10.54 9.47
N ILE A 101 0.36 9.38 9.02
CA ILE A 101 1.78 9.00 9.10
C ILE A 101 2.63 9.96 8.26
N ILE A 102 2.20 10.26 7.04
CA ILE A 102 2.87 11.24 6.17
C ILE A 102 2.89 12.61 6.85
N TYR A 103 1.79 13.06 7.48
CA TYR A 103 1.73 14.32 8.20
C TYR A 103 2.81 14.42 9.30
N HIS A 104 2.98 13.39 10.13
CA HIS A 104 4.00 13.37 11.18
C HIS A 104 5.44 13.39 10.63
N LEU A 105 5.67 12.78 9.47
CA LEU A 105 6.99 12.75 8.82
C LEU A 105 7.15 13.82 7.72
N TYR A 106 6.14 14.65 7.49
CA TYR A 106 6.14 15.64 6.42
C TYR A 106 7.30 16.62 6.47
N PRO A 107 7.74 17.12 7.66
CA PRO A 107 8.91 18.00 7.75
C PRO A 107 10.18 17.39 7.15
N ARG A 108 10.31 16.07 7.16
CA ARG A 108 11.43 15.33 6.55
C ARG A 108 11.20 15.04 5.08
N ILE A 109 9.97 14.67 4.71
CA ILE A 109 9.59 14.42 3.32
C ILE A 109 9.76 15.70 2.49
N SER A 110 9.42 16.85 3.04
CA SER A 110 9.54 18.16 2.37
C SER A 110 10.93 18.82 2.49
N ALA A 111 11.86 18.23 3.23
CA ALA A 111 13.22 18.72 3.39
C ALA A 111 14.02 18.58 2.08
N LYS A 112 15.22 19.21 2.06
CA LYS A 112 16.16 19.10 0.93
C LYS A 112 17.02 17.85 0.98
N GLU A 113 17.16 17.27 2.16
CA GLU A 113 17.86 16.01 2.38
C GLU A 113 17.05 14.87 1.77
N ASP A 114 17.74 13.86 1.26
CA ASP A 114 17.10 12.70 0.66
C ASP A 114 16.20 11.97 1.67
N PHE A 115 14.94 11.83 1.29
CA PHE A 115 13.96 11.01 1.99
C PHE A 115 13.18 10.18 0.96
N TYR A 116 13.02 8.90 1.24
CA TYR A 116 12.34 7.97 0.35
C TYR A 116 11.00 7.56 0.94
N CYS A 117 9.91 7.87 0.25
CA CYS A 117 8.56 7.58 0.71
C CYS A 117 7.80 6.76 -0.32
N GLY A 118 7.27 5.61 0.07
CA GLY A 118 6.43 4.76 -0.77
C GLY A 118 5.14 4.37 -0.06
N VAL A 119 4.02 4.42 -0.77
CA VAL A 119 2.70 4.10 -0.21
C VAL A 119 1.99 3.10 -1.10
N MET A 120 1.48 2.02 -0.51
CA MET A 120 0.73 0.99 -1.22
C MET A 120 -0.67 1.49 -1.61
N GLY A 121 -0.77 1.96 -2.83
CA GLY A 121 -2.02 2.21 -3.52
C GLY A 121 -2.67 0.92 -4.02
N SER A 122 -3.32 0.99 -5.16
CA SER A 122 -3.84 -0.14 -5.93
C SER A 122 -4.33 0.33 -7.29
N ILE A 123 -4.29 -0.53 -8.30
CA ILE A 123 -4.99 -0.28 -9.57
C ILE A 123 -6.49 0.00 -9.36
N ALA A 124 -7.09 -0.54 -8.29
CA ALA A 124 -8.48 -0.27 -7.92
C ALA A 124 -8.76 1.20 -7.55
N GLY A 125 -7.72 2.02 -7.34
CA GLY A 125 -7.85 3.47 -7.17
C GLY A 125 -7.90 4.26 -8.48
N PHE A 126 -7.70 3.62 -9.62
CA PHE A 126 -7.69 4.24 -10.94
C PHE A 126 -8.94 3.93 -11.79
N LEU A 127 -9.73 2.96 -11.38
CA LEU A 127 -10.90 2.49 -12.11
C LEU A 127 -11.99 2.01 -11.14
N SER A 128 -13.23 1.95 -11.63
CA SER A 128 -14.32 1.36 -10.86
C SER A 128 -14.09 -0.14 -10.66
N SER A 129 -14.30 -0.59 -9.42
CA SER A 129 -14.03 -1.97 -9.04
C SER A 129 -15.26 -2.60 -8.38
N PRO A 130 -16.27 -3.08 -9.17
CA PRO A 130 -17.45 -3.76 -8.62
C PRO A 130 -17.05 -4.89 -7.67
N LEU A 131 -17.87 -5.15 -6.66
CA LEU A 131 -17.61 -6.07 -5.53
C LEU A 131 -16.44 -5.66 -4.64
N PHE A 132 -15.77 -4.56 -4.96
CA PHE A 132 -14.62 -4.02 -4.24
C PHE A 132 -14.74 -2.50 -4.08
N ALA A 133 -15.99 -1.99 -4.08
CA ALA A 133 -16.29 -0.56 -4.17
C ALA A 133 -15.67 0.25 -3.03
N VAL A 134 -15.82 -0.20 -1.78
CA VAL A 134 -15.27 0.48 -0.60
C VAL A 134 -13.74 0.54 -0.68
N TYR A 135 -13.10 -0.59 -0.97
CA TYR A 135 -11.65 -0.63 -1.11
C TYR A 135 -11.16 0.30 -2.25
N GLY A 136 -11.81 0.23 -3.42
CA GLY A 136 -11.48 1.12 -4.55
C GLY A 136 -11.59 2.59 -4.17
N ALA A 137 -12.65 2.97 -3.46
CA ALA A 137 -12.84 4.35 -2.97
C ALA A 137 -11.70 4.79 -2.03
N THR A 138 -11.26 3.93 -1.10
CA THR A 138 -10.12 4.25 -0.21
C THR A 138 -8.83 4.46 -1.00
N LYS A 139 -8.58 3.63 -2.02
CA LYS A 139 -7.35 3.72 -2.83
C LYS A 139 -7.40 4.88 -3.83
N ALA A 140 -8.59 5.29 -4.30
CA ALA A 140 -8.76 6.51 -5.08
C ALA A 140 -8.49 7.77 -4.26
N ALA A 141 -8.99 7.83 -3.01
CA ALA A 141 -8.70 8.93 -2.09
C ALA A 141 -7.19 9.06 -1.85
N LEU A 142 -6.50 7.94 -1.57
CA LEU A 142 -5.06 7.91 -1.36
C LEU A 142 -4.28 8.35 -2.60
N LYS A 143 -4.67 7.89 -3.80
CA LYS A 143 -4.08 8.30 -5.07
C LYS A 143 -4.12 9.82 -5.26
N ILE A 144 -5.30 10.42 -5.13
CA ILE A 144 -5.47 11.87 -5.33
C ILE A 144 -4.67 12.67 -4.30
N PHE A 145 -4.61 12.19 -3.05
CA PHE A 145 -3.77 12.81 -2.02
C PHE A 145 -2.29 12.80 -2.41
N ILE A 146 -1.75 11.64 -2.82
CA ILE A 146 -0.34 11.50 -3.18
C ILE A 146 0.01 12.40 -4.38
N GLU A 147 -0.81 12.39 -5.43
CA GLU A 147 -0.59 13.23 -6.61
C GLU A 147 -0.56 14.73 -6.23
N SER A 148 -1.50 15.17 -5.39
CA SER A 148 -1.57 16.55 -4.95
C SER A 148 -0.34 16.97 -4.13
N VAL A 149 0.06 16.13 -3.17
CA VAL A 149 1.23 16.39 -2.32
C VAL A 149 2.53 16.37 -3.13
N ASN A 150 2.67 15.50 -4.12
CA ASN A 150 3.86 15.48 -4.97
C ASN A 150 4.04 16.79 -5.76
N VAL A 151 2.95 17.41 -6.22
CA VAL A 151 3.01 18.75 -6.83
C VAL A 151 3.46 19.80 -5.82
N GLU A 152 2.96 19.77 -4.57
CA GLU A 152 3.38 20.68 -3.51
C GLU A 152 4.87 20.49 -3.17
N LEU A 153 5.35 19.24 -3.10
CA LEU A 153 6.77 18.93 -2.89
C LEU A 153 7.64 19.49 -4.04
N GLU A 154 7.22 19.33 -5.28
CA GLU A 154 7.91 19.91 -6.44
C GLU A 154 8.01 21.43 -6.33
N MET A 155 6.89 22.08 -6.03
CA MET A 155 6.83 23.55 -5.88
C MET A 155 7.65 24.07 -4.70
N SER A 156 7.89 23.25 -3.66
CA SER A 156 8.79 23.57 -2.55
C SER A 156 10.27 23.48 -2.91
N GLY A 157 10.60 22.89 -4.07
CA GLY A 157 11.95 22.72 -4.58
C GLY A 157 12.71 21.55 -3.97
N THR A 158 12.04 20.61 -3.29
CA THR A 158 12.63 19.33 -2.91
C THR A 158 12.59 18.34 -4.07
N THR A 159 13.55 17.41 -4.11
CA THR A 159 13.56 16.27 -5.05
C THR A 159 12.81 15.05 -4.50
N ASN A 160 12.39 15.08 -3.24
CA ASN A 160 11.68 13.99 -2.62
C ASN A 160 10.28 13.82 -3.22
N ARG A 161 9.84 12.57 -3.36
CA ARG A 161 8.52 12.20 -3.88
C ARG A 161 7.93 11.09 -3.04
N ILE A 162 6.60 11.03 -3.04
CA ILE A 162 5.84 9.91 -2.48
C ILE A 162 5.50 8.98 -3.63
N LEU A 163 6.14 7.82 -3.71
CA LEU A 163 5.86 6.80 -4.71
C LEU A 163 4.49 6.16 -4.43
N ASN A 164 3.57 6.30 -5.37
CA ASN A 164 2.32 5.55 -5.37
C ASN A 164 2.57 4.15 -5.96
N ILE A 165 2.57 3.12 -5.11
CA ILE A 165 2.77 1.73 -5.51
C ILE A 165 1.40 1.11 -5.75
N SER A 166 0.99 0.89 -7.00
CA SER A 166 -0.38 0.52 -7.36
C SER A 166 -0.49 -0.82 -8.08
N PRO A 167 -0.24 -1.95 -7.39
CA PRO A 167 -0.36 -3.27 -7.99
C PRO A 167 -1.82 -3.68 -8.21
N GLY A 168 -1.98 -4.71 -9.06
CA GLY A 168 -3.18 -5.53 -9.10
C GLY A 168 -3.25 -6.54 -7.94
N SER A 169 -3.96 -7.65 -8.15
CA SER A 169 -4.05 -8.73 -7.17
C SER A 169 -2.74 -9.53 -7.13
N ILE A 170 -2.07 -9.55 -5.99
CA ILE A 170 -0.79 -10.26 -5.80
C ILE A 170 -1.01 -11.55 -5.01
N LYS A 171 -0.70 -12.69 -5.63
CA LYS A 171 -0.66 -13.99 -4.96
C LYS A 171 0.44 -14.03 -3.89
N GLY A 172 0.36 -14.96 -2.95
CA GLY A 172 1.36 -15.08 -1.86
C GLY A 172 1.23 -13.99 -0.78
N THR A 173 0.07 -13.36 -0.67
CA THR A 173 -0.25 -12.40 0.38
C THR A 173 -1.55 -12.76 1.08
N ALA A 174 -1.70 -12.38 2.34
CA ALA A 174 -2.94 -12.55 3.09
C ALA A 174 -4.12 -11.80 2.43
N PHE A 175 -3.84 -10.72 1.70
CA PHE A 175 -4.83 -9.97 0.91
C PHE A 175 -5.46 -10.82 -0.20
N TYR A 176 -4.76 -11.83 -0.70
CA TYR A 176 -5.23 -12.76 -1.72
C TYR A 176 -5.79 -14.07 -1.11
N ASN A 177 -6.08 -14.11 0.19
CA ASN A 177 -6.46 -15.33 0.94
C ASN A 177 -5.38 -16.42 0.92
N GLY A 178 -4.11 -16.04 0.76
CA GLY A 178 -2.97 -16.96 0.74
C GLY A 178 -2.12 -16.88 2.01
N ALA A 179 -1.32 -17.90 2.24
CA ALA A 179 -0.21 -17.82 3.18
C ALA A 179 0.84 -16.85 2.64
N ASN A 180 1.63 -16.25 3.54
CA ASN A 180 2.78 -15.45 3.13
C ASN A 180 3.77 -16.31 2.35
N ASP A 181 4.04 -15.92 1.11
CA ASP A 181 5.04 -16.56 0.27
C ASP A 181 6.03 -15.51 -0.24
N LEU A 182 7.15 -15.42 0.47
CA LEU A 182 8.20 -14.46 0.12
C LEU A 182 8.85 -14.77 -1.23
N SER A 183 8.79 -16.02 -1.72
CA SER A 183 9.33 -16.37 -3.04
C SER A 183 8.57 -15.67 -4.17
N ILE A 184 7.25 -15.46 -3.97
CA ILE A 184 6.37 -14.77 -4.93
C ILE A 184 6.50 -13.24 -4.78
N THR A 185 6.58 -12.73 -3.54
CA THR A 185 6.54 -11.28 -3.28
C THR A 185 7.89 -10.59 -3.40
N ARG A 186 9.01 -11.34 -3.32
CA ARG A 186 10.38 -10.79 -3.32
C ARG A 186 10.73 -10.03 -4.59
N GLN A 187 10.37 -10.55 -5.77
CA GLN A 187 10.66 -9.87 -7.04
C GLN A 187 9.92 -8.53 -7.09
N LEU A 188 8.65 -8.51 -6.77
CA LEU A 188 7.86 -7.28 -6.71
C LEU A 188 8.43 -6.28 -5.69
N ALA A 189 8.87 -6.76 -4.53
CA ALA A 189 9.51 -5.93 -3.52
C ALA A 189 10.80 -5.27 -4.05
N ALA A 190 11.62 -6.00 -4.83
CA ALA A 190 12.81 -5.46 -5.45
C ALA A 190 12.49 -4.39 -6.52
N GLU A 191 11.45 -4.62 -7.33
CA GLU A 191 10.96 -3.62 -8.30
C GLU A 191 10.45 -2.36 -7.60
N ILE A 192 9.67 -2.50 -6.52
CA ILE A 192 9.21 -1.38 -5.70
C ILE A 192 10.39 -0.55 -5.18
N LEU A 193 11.40 -1.20 -4.63
CA LEU A 193 12.59 -0.51 -4.12
C LEU A 193 13.35 0.23 -5.23
N LYS A 194 13.44 -0.33 -6.44
CA LYS A 194 14.05 0.34 -7.59
C LYS A 194 13.35 1.65 -7.92
N HIS A 195 12.01 1.66 -8.00
CA HIS A 195 11.22 2.86 -8.26
C HIS A 195 11.27 3.85 -7.10
N LEU A 196 11.31 3.35 -5.85
CA LEU A 196 11.46 4.16 -4.65
C LEU A 196 12.79 4.95 -4.67
N TRP A 197 13.91 4.27 -4.98
CA TRP A 197 15.23 4.91 -5.07
C TRP A 197 15.35 5.88 -6.26
N ALA A 198 14.59 5.66 -7.31
CA ALA A 198 14.48 6.59 -8.45
C ALA A 198 13.63 7.82 -8.13
N LYS A 199 12.90 7.82 -6.99
CA LYS A 199 11.94 8.86 -6.61
C LYS A 199 10.83 9.04 -7.66
N ASP A 200 10.37 7.93 -8.24
CA ASP A 200 9.26 7.94 -9.18
C ASP A 200 7.94 8.31 -8.48
N ASP A 201 7.02 8.95 -9.19
CA ASP A 201 5.70 9.31 -8.65
C ASP A 201 4.74 8.13 -8.59
N LEU A 202 4.88 7.18 -9.53
CA LEU A 202 3.94 6.07 -9.71
C LEU A 202 4.64 4.81 -10.21
N PHE A 203 4.29 3.69 -9.60
CA PHE A 203 4.66 2.37 -10.10
C PHE A 203 3.42 1.46 -10.14
N ILE A 204 3.05 1.03 -11.33
CA ILE A 204 2.01 0.01 -11.58
C ILE A 204 2.70 -1.21 -12.18
N PRO A 205 2.88 -2.31 -11.42
CA PRO A 205 3.43 -3.55 -11.96
C PRO A 205 2.61 -4.05 -13.15
N GLN A 206 3.27 -4.52 -14.20
CA GLN A 206 2.63 -4.99 -15.44
C GLN A 206 1.74 -3.93 -16.12
N TYR A 207 2.13 -2.65 -16.04
CA TYR A 207 1.35 -1.58 -16.64
C TYR A 207 1.19 -1.78 -18.16
N ASP A 208 2.29 -2.00 -18.87
CA ASP A 208 2.30 -2.14 -20.34
C ASP A 208 1.66 -3.43 -20.81
N GLU A 209 1.83 -4.52 -20.05
CA GLU A 209 1.34 -5.85 -20.41
C GLU A 209 -0.16 -6.05 -20.13
N VAL A 210 -0.70 -5.34 -19.13
CA VAL A 210 -2.07 -5.59 -18.64
C VAL A 210 -2.87 -4.31 -18.45
N PHE A 211 -2.36 -3.36 -17.60
CA PHE A 211 -3.22 -2.31 -17.08
C PHE A 211 -3.41 -1.12 -18.01
N ARG A 212 -2.55 -0.90 -18.99
CA ARG A 212 -2.75 0.13 -20.01
C ARG A 212 -4.08 -0.08 -20.75
N GLU A 213 -4.29 -1.26 -21.31
CA GLU A 213 -5.53 -1.58 -22.03
C GLU A 213 -6.76 -1.56 -21.13
N VAL A 214 -6.63 -2.03 -19.87
CA VAL A 214 -7.72 -2.00 -18.88
C VAL A 214 -8.16 -0.57 -18.61
N LEU A 215 -7.22 0.35 -18.41
CA LEU A 215 -7.50 1.77 -18.18
C LEU A 215 -8.08 2.45 -19.42
N GLU A 216 -7.59 2.14 -20.60
CA GLU A 216 -8.14 2.65 -21.87
C GLU A 216 -9.61 2.21 -22.05
N ARG A 217 -9.93 0.93 -21.85
CA ARG A 217 -11.31 0.42 -21.88
C ARG A 217 -12.18 1.07 -20.81
N TYR A 218 -11.67 1.25 -19.60
CA TYR A 218 -12.36 1.93 -18.52
C TYR A 218 -12.71 3.38 -18.87
N HIS A 219 -11.78 4.13 -19.43
CA HIS A 219 -12.00 5.52 -19.85
C HIS A 219 -12.96 5.63 -21.05
N ALA A 220 -12.98 4.63 -21.93
CA ALA A 220 -13.91 4.57 -23.04
C ALA A 220 -15.34 4.24 -22.59
N ASP A 221 -15.53 3.24 -21.73
CA ASP A 221 -16.82 2.84 -21.14
C ASP A 221 -16.63 2.15 -19.78
N PHE A 222 -16.72 2.93 -18.71
CA PHE A 222 -16.55 2.41 -17.35
C PHE A 222 -17.57 1.33 -16.96
N ARG A 223 -18.77 1.34 -17.57
CA ARG A 223 -19.79 0.33 -17.31
C ARG A 223 -19.45 -1.00 -17.99
N ALA A 224 -18.96 -0.97 -19.22
CA ALA A 224 -18.54 -2.17 -19.94
C ALA A 224 -17.36 -2.84 -19.21
N GLU A 225 -16.32 -2.07 -18.88
CA GLU A 225 -15.18 -2.60 -18.14
C GLU A 225 -15.58 -3.03 -16.72
N GLY A 226 -16.50 -2.31 -16.07
CA GLY A 226 -17.07 -2.69 -14.78
C GLY A 226 -17.79 -4.03 -14.82
N ARG A 227 -18.61 -4.31 -15.84
CA ARG A 227 -19.26 -5.62 -16.02
C ARG A 227 -18.23 -6.75 -16.19
N HIS A 228 -17.23 -6.54 -17.02
CA HIS A 228 -16.14 -7.49 -17.21
C HIS A 228 -15.43 -7.80 -15.88
N SER A 229 -15.09 -6.77 -15.12
CA SER A 229 -14.44 -6.89 -13.80
C SER A 229 -15.34 -7.62 -12.79
N TYR A 230 -16.66 -7.36 -12.81
CA TYR A 230 -17.64 -8.04 -11.96
C TYR A 230 -17.66 -9.55 -12.24
N GLU A 231 -17.82 -9.93 -13.50
CA GLU A 231 -17.87 -11.34 -13.94
C GLU A 231 -16.59 -12.09 -13.57
N TYR A 232 -15.42 -11.49 -13.84
CA TYR A 232 -14.13 -12.03 -13.46
C TYR A 232 -14.03 -12.30 -11.95
N LYS A 233 -14.47 -11.37 -11.12
CA LYS A 233 -14.43 -11.52 -9.66
C LYS A 233 -15.41 -12.58 -9.15
N MET A 234 -16.61 -12.66 -9.72
CA MET A 234 -17.58 -13.71 -9.39
C MET A 234 -17.02 -15.09 -9.70
N GLN A 235 -16.37 -15.27 -10.86
CA GLN A 235 -15.75 -16.54 -11.25
C GLN A 235 -14.54 -16.92 -10.39
N SER A 236 -13.91 -15.95 -9.71
CA SER A 236 -12.74 -16.20 -8.86
C SER A 236 -13.02 -16.99 -7.59
N GLY A 237 -14.29 -17.13 -7.19
CA GLY A 237 -14.70 -17.78 -5.95
C GLY A 237 -14.31 -17.03 -4.66
N ARG A 238 -13.82 -15.81 -4.77
CA ARG A 238 -13.36 -14.99 -3.61
C ARG A 238 -14.40 -14.04 -3.03
N VAL A 239 -15.57 -13.93 -3.67
CA VAL A 239 -16.66 -13.06 -3.21
C VAL A 239 -17.30 -13.69 -1.98
N LYS A 240 -17.28 -12.94 -0.85
CA LYS A 240 -17.82 -13.41 0.44
C LYS A 240 -19.26 -12.91 0.61
N LYS A 241 -20.11 -13.76 1.17
CA LYS A 241 -21.46 -13.40 1.63
C LYS A 241 -21.42 -12.96 3.09
N SER A 242 -22.48 -12.25 3.54
CA SER A 242 -22.59 -11.67 4.89
C SER A 242 -22.42 -12.67 6.03
N ASN A 243 -22.61 -13.98 5.77
CA ASN A 243 -22.56 -15.04 6.79
C ASN A 243 -21.30 -15.91 6.71
N GLU A 244 -20.28 -15.52 5.95
CA GLU A 244 -18.97 -16.17 5.83
C GLU A 244 -17.86 -15.17 6.21
#